data_f5f8c9ec98735a184cd4593ef4cacc66
#
_entry.id   f5f8c9ec98735a184cd4593ef4cacc66
#
_cell.length_a   1.000
_cell.length_b   1.000
_cell.length_c   1.000
_cell.angle_alpha   90.00
_cell.angle_beta   90.00
_cell.angle_gamma   90.00
#
_symmetry.space_group_name_H-M   'P 1'
#
loop_
_entity.id
_entity.type
_entity.pdbx_description
1 polymer ?
#
loop_
_entity_poly.entity_id
_entity_poly.type
_entity_poly.pdbx_seq_one_letter_code
_entity_poly.pdbx_strand_id
1 'polypeptide(L)'
;MNMIDFQPMIWMSWRKKEMRVSLNYNGNTRQPSLSDLMPLTDNSNPLYITRGNPDLKQMFSHNIRLNFQNSPKGISANLGGQVEQNSVTQVMIYDVQTGGRETYPVNINGNWNLSGGASWWKRFGHFSLRLDMSGNHSNRVGMINEDKSLQPEKSTTRDTGLNCEAQASYQPSWGGIDLSTSWNYQYSLNSLNDNDTYTRYYNFGLNGYVDFPFGLQLRTDATYNLRSGTNIQKGEDDEILW
;
A
#
# COMPACT_ATOMS: atom_id res chain seq x y z
N MET A 1 18.69 -28.46 10.64
CA MET A 1 18.73 -27.90 9.28
C MET A 1 19.60 -26.64 9.34
N ASN A 2 20.70 -26.57 8.59
CA ASN A 2 21.52 -25.37 8.55
C ASN A 2 20.94 -24.44 7.47
N MET A 3 20.40 -23.30 7.88
CA MET A 3 19.89 -22.28 6.96
C MET A 3 20.89 -21.11 6.94
N ILE A 4 21.18 -20.62 5.76
CA ILE A 4 22.10 -19.50 5.56
C ILE A 4 21.27 -18.26 5.24
N ASP A 5 21.42 -17.22 6.05
CA ASP A 5 20.83 -15.91 5.78
C ASP A 5 21.77 -15.11 4.89
N PHE A 6 21.28 -14.76 3.71
CA PHE A 6 21.99 -13.94 2.75
C PHE A 6 21.31 -12.58 2.63
N GLN A 7 22.04 -11.50 2.90
CA GLN A 7 21.52 -10.13 2.93
C GLN A 7 22.41 -9.17 2.15
N PRO A 8 22.41 -9.24 0.81
CA PRO A 8 23.20 -8.34 -0.01
C PRO A 8 22.63 -6.93 0.03
N MET A 9 23.50 -5.93 0.10
CA MET A 9 23.14 -4.53 0.06
C MET A 9 24.03 -3.78 -0.93
N ILE A 10 23.41 -2.94 -1.76
CA ILE A 10 24.11 -2.00 -2.65
C ILE A 10 23.50 -0.63 -2.39
N TRP A 11 24.37 0.33 -2.09
CA TRP A 11 23.96 1.72 -1.94
C TRP A 11 24.83 2.59 -2.86
N MET A 12 24.16 3.40 -3.69
CA MET A 12 24.78 4.35 -4.59
C MET A 12 24.18 5.73 -4.36
N SER A 13 25.00 6.77 -4.30
CA SER A 13 24.55 8.15 -4.18
C SER A 13 25.35 9.05 -5.11
N TRP A 14 24.62 9.85 -5.86
CA TRP A 14 25.19 10.87 -6.72
C TRP A 14 24.64 12.23 -6.32
N ARG A 15 25.52 13.22 -6.19
CA ARG A 15 25.17 14.58 -5.87
C ARG A 15 25.85 15.54 -6.85
N LYS A 16 25.07 16.43 -7.42
CA LYS A 16 25.58 17.53 -8.26
C LYS A 16 24.85 18.80 -7.89
N LYS A 17 25.58 19.75 -7.33
CA LYS A 17 25.00 20.98 -6.74
C LYS A 17 23.87 20.58 -5.75
N GLU A 18 22.67 21.07 -5.99
CA GLU A 18 21.50 20.88 -5.14
C GLU A 18 20.67 19.61 -5.51
N MET A 19 21.13 18.86 -6.49
CA MET A 19 20.49 17.62 -6.92
C MET A 19 21.13 16.44 -6.24
N ARG A 20 20.29 15.53 -5.73
CA ARG A 20 20.70 14.24 -5.18
C ARG A 20 19.90 13.13 -5.83
N VAL A 21 20.60 12.09 -6.25
CA VAL A 21 20.00 10.82 -6.67
C VAL A 21 20.61 9.73 -5.82
N SER A 22 19.79 8.85 -5.28
CA SER A 22 20.27 7.67 -4.56
C SER A 22 19.54 6.43 -4.99
N LEU A 23 20.29 5.36 -5.19
CA LEU A 23 19.81 4.01 -5.46
C LEU A 23 20.19 3.13 -4.27
N ASN A 24 19.22 2.41 -3.76
CA ASN A 24 19.40 1.44 -2.70
C ASN A 24 18.79 0.11 -3.15
N TYR A 25 19.58 -0.95 -3.10
CA TYR A 25 19.12 -2.31 -3.25
C TYR A 25 19.46 -3.07 -1.99
N ASN A 26 18.51 -3.85 -1.48
CA ASN A 26 18.75 -4.81 -0.41
C ASN A 26 18.00 -6.11 -0.68
N GLY A 27 18.72 -7.22 -0.55
CA GLY A 27 18.17 -8.56 -0.50
C GLY A 27 17.99 -8.99 0.96
N ASN A 28 16.93 -9.71 1.25
CA ASN A 28 16.65 -10.17 2.60
C ASN A 28 16.06 -11.58 2.60
N THR A 29 16.68 -12.47 3.38
CA THR A 29 16.19 -13.84 3.59
C THR A 29 15.27 -13.87 4.81
N ARG A 30 14.13 -14.53 4.70
CA ARG A 30 13.22 -14.79 5.80
C ARG A 30 12.95 -16.28 5.93
N GLN A 31 13.17 -16.78 7.13
CA GLN A 31 12.90 -18.19 7.47
C GLN A 31 11.40 -18.39 7.62
N PRO A 32 10.85 -19.57 7.21
CA PRO A 32 9.52 -19.99 7.62
C PRO A 32 9.42 -20.05 9.15
N SER A 33 8.23 -19.88 9.69
CA SER A 33 8.03 -20.00 11.13
C SER A 33 8.22 -21.46 11.58
N LEU A 34 8.61 -21.65 12.83
CA LEU A 34 8.78 -22.99 13.38
C LEU A 34 7.45 -23.78 13.35
N SER A 35 6.34 -23.12 13.60
CA SER A 35 4.99 -23.70 13.51
C SER A 35 4.65 -24.17 12.10
N ASP A 36 5.07 -23.42 11.06
CA ASP A 36 4.85 -23.83 9.68
C ASP A 36 5.70 -25.04 9.26
N LEU A 37 6.89 -25.19 9.86
CA LEU A 37 7.82 -26.31 9.56
C LEU A 37 7.50 -27.60 10.32
N MET A 38 6.81 -27.52 11.45
CA MET A 38 6.54 -28.69 12.27
C MET A 38 5.51 -29.60 11.58
N PRO A 39 5.85 -30.89 11.33
CA PRO A 39 4.93 -31.83 10.69
C PRO A 39 3.83 -32.31 11.66
N LEU A 40 3.24 -31.39 12.39
CA LEU A 40 2.16 -31.65 13.31
C LEU A 40 0.83 -31.28 12.65
N THR A 41 -0.18 -32.09 12.90
CA THR A 41 -1.55 -31.81 12.50
C THR A 41 -2.34 -31.47 13.76
N ASP A 42 -2.83 -30.25 13.81
CA ASP A 42 -3.80 -29.84 14.81
C ASP A 42 -5.21 -30.13 14.27
N ASN A 43 -5.85 -31.12 14.88
CA ASN A 43 -7.22 -31.57 14.63
C ASN A 43 -8.10 -31.48 15.88
N SER A 44 -7.72 -30.65 16.84
CA SER A 44 -8.51 -30.41 18.06
C SER A 44 -9.92 -29.90 17.73
N ASN A 45 -10.10 -29.25 16.61
CA ASN A 45 -11.39 -28.98 15.99
C ASN A 45 -11.48 -29.69 14.63
N PRO A 46 -12.35 -30.72 14.48
CA PRO A 46 -12.47 -31.50 13.25
C PRO A 46 -12.90 -30.68 12.02
N LEU A 47 -13.51 -29.49 12.22
CA LEU A 47 -13.90 -28.59 11.15
C LEU A 47 -12.77 -27.64 10.74
N TYR A 48 -11.69 -27.54 11.50
CA TYR A 48 -10.58 -26.64 11.26
C TYR A 48 -9.25 -27.37 11.51
N ILE A 49 -8.75 -28.03 10.48
CA ILE A 49 -7.51 -28.80 10.55
C ILE A 49 -6.36 -27.90 10.07
N THR A 50 -5.30 -27.82 10.85
CA THR A 50 -4.08 -27.11 10.45
C THR A 50 -2.91 -28.08 10.49
N ARG A 51 -2.06 -28.08 9.47
CA ARG A 51 -0.83 -28.86 9.43
C ARG A 51 0.35 -28.03 8.96
N GLY A 52 1.54 -28.33 9.47
CA GLY A 52 2.78 -27.73 9.00
C GLY A 52 3.32 -28.47 7.77
N ASN A 53 4.36 -27.88 7.17
CA ASN A 53 5.07 -28.39 6.00
C ASN A 53 6.60 -28.28 6.21
N PRO A 54 7.29 -29.40 6.47
CA PRO A 54 8.73 -29.39 6.69
C PRO A 54 9.57 -29.10 5.42
N ASP A 55 8.94 -29.16 4.23
CA ASP A 55 9.60 -28.94 2.94
C ASP A 55 9.64 -27.45 2.53
N LEU A 56 9.19 -26.56 3.40
CA LEU A 56 9.22 -25.13 3.13
C LEU A 56 10.65 -24.61 2.96
N LYS A 57 10.81 -23.82 1.90
CA LYS A 57 12.04 -23.08 1.59
C LYS A 57 12.01 -21.69 2.19
N GLN A 58 13.19 -21.16 2.44
CA GLN A 58 13.36 -19.75 2.81
C GLN A 58 12.79 -18.82 1.74
N MET A 59 12.09 -17.79 2.16
CA MET A 59 11.70 -16.67 1.30
C MET A 59 12.91 -15.75 1.11
N PHE A 60 13.08 -15.25 -0.10
CA PHE A 60 14.04 -14.19 -0.41
C PHE A 60 13.31 -13.00 -1.04
N SER A 61 13.51 -11.81 -0.48
CA SER A 61 12.95 -10.57 -1.02
C SER A 61 14.03 -9.67 -1.60
N HIS A 62 13.80 -9.21 -2.83
CA HIS A 62 14.60 -8.19 -3.49
C HIS A 62 13.87 -6.86 -3.35
N ASN A 63 14.54 -5.86 -2.77
CA ASN A 63 14.00 -4.51 -2.63
C ASN A 63 14.93 -3.53 -3.34
N ILE A 64 14.36 -2.72 -4.21
CA ILE A 64 15.07 -1.64 -4.89
C ILE A 64 14.35 -0.31 -4.63
N ARG A 65 15.11 0.75 -4.35
CA ARG A 65 14.57 2.09 -4.16
C ARG A 65 15.45 3.14 -4.82
N LEU A 66 14.85 3.93 -5.67
CA LEU A 66 15.44 5.10 -6.29
C LEU A 66 14.82 6.35 -5.69
N ASN A 67 15.63 7.32 -5.28
CA ASN A 67 15.17 8.61 -4.78
C ASN A 67 15.86 9.73 -5.57
N PHE A 68 15.09 10.75 -5.89
CA PHE A 68 15.53 11.99 -6.50
C PHE A 68 15.11 13.17 -5.64
N GLN A 69 15.99 14.13 -5.45
CA GLN A 69 15.70 15.37 -4.72
C GLN A 69 16.40 16.56 -5.39
N ASN A 70 15.64 17.65 -5.55
CA ASN A 70 16.15 18.96 -5.95
C ASN A 70 15.53 20.03 -5.04
N SER A 71 16.21 20.32 -3.94
CA SER A 71 15.67 21.18 -2.87
C SER A 71 15.34 22.60 -3.33
N PRO A 72 16.18 23.32 -4.12
CA PRO A 72 15.84 24.69 -4.56
C PRO A 72 14.64 24.76 -5.50
N LYS A 73 14.39 23.69 -6.24
CA LYS A 73 13.21 23.59 -7.11
C LYS A 73 11.98 23.05 -6.37
N GLY A 74 12.16 22.63 -5.12
CA GLY A 74 11.11 22.00 -4.32
C GLY A 74 10.61 20.67 -4.89
N ILE A 75 11.45 19.92 -5.61
CA ILE A 75 11.07 18.68 -6.28
C ILE A 75 11.68 17.50 -5.53
N SER A 76 10.88 16.50 -5.22
CA SER A 76 11.32 15.17 -4.81
C SER A 76 10.52 14.09 -5.55
N ALA A 77 11.17 12.96 -5.82
CA ALA A 77 10.53 11.79 -6.40
C ALA A 77 11.17 10.52 -5.86
N ASN A 78 10.39 9.47 -5.75
CA ASN A 78 10.86 8.15 -5.37
C ASN A 78 10.18 7.06 -6.20
N LEU A 79 10.90 5.98 -6.44
CA LEU A 79 10.39 4.77 -7.06
C LEU A 79 10.94 3.58 -6.28
N GLY A 80 10.07 2.67 -5.88
CA GLY A 80 10.42 1.47 -5.15
C GLY A 80 9.80 0.23 -5.77
N GLY A 81 10.55 -0.87 -5.75
CA GLY A 81 10.07 -2.17 -6.20
C GLY A 81 10.49 -3.26 -5.23
N GLN A 82 9.62 -4.24 -5.04
CA GLN A 82 9.87 -5.44 -4.26
C GLN A 82 9.42 -6.65 -5.07
N VAL A 83 10.24 -7.70 -5.06
CA VAL A 83 9.89 -9.01 -5.63
C VAL A 83 10.25 -10.07 -4.60
N GLU A 84 9.35 -11.02 -4.38
CA GLU A 84 9.52 -12.10 -3.42
C GLU A 84 9.65 -13.44 -4.14
N GLN A 85 10.64 -14.21 -3.74
CA GLN A 85 10.84 -15.59 -4.17
C GLN A 85 10.54 -16.53 -3.00
N ASN A 86 9.85 -17.64 -3.28
CA ASN A 86 9.45 -18.63 -2.28
C ASN A 86 8.66 -18.05 -1.10
N SER A 87 7.80 -17.06 -1.35
CA SER A 87 6.89 -16.55 -0.30
C SER A 87 6.08 -17.70 0.30
N VAL A 88 5.91 -17.70 1.61
CA VAL A 88 5.07 -18.69 2.28
C VAL A 88 3.63 -18.17 2.28
N THR A 89 2.72 -18.98 1.76
CA THR A 89 1.28 -18.72 1.77
C THR A 89 0.53 -19.93 2.32
N GLN A 90 -0.66 -19.70 2.87
CA GLN A 90 -1.53 -20.77 3.34
C GLN A 90 -2.42 -21.25 2.20
N VAL A 91 -2.42 -22.56 1.94
CA VAL A 91 -3.44 -23.24 1.12
C VAL A 91 -4.63 -23.52 2.00
N MET A 92 -5.82 -23.12 1.57
CA MET A 92 -7.08 -23.46 2.21
C MET A 92 -7.85 -24.44 1.32
N ILE A 93 -8.19 -25.61 1.88
CA ILE A 93 -9.02 -26.62 1.22
C ILE A 93 -10.34 -26.70 1.97
N TYR A 94 -11.44 -26.51 1.29
CA TYR A 94 -12.77 -26.63 1.85
C TYR A 94 -13.33 -28.02 1.60
N ASP A 95 -13.99 -28.57 2.61
CA ASP A 95 -14.76 -29.80 2.51
C ASP A 95 -16.25 -29.45 2.42
N VAL A 96 -16.80 -29.52 1.23
CA VAL A 96 -18.20 -29.12 0.95
C VAL A 96 -19.20 -30.02 1.70
N GLN A 97 -18.83 -31.27 2.03
CA GLN A 97 -19.72 -32.23 2.72
C GLN A 97 -19.83 -31.95 4.19
N THR A 98 -18.73 -31.59 4.83
CA THR A 98 -18.68 -31.40 6.30
C THR A 98 -18.73 -29.90 6.68
N GLY A 99 -18.50 -28.99 5.73
CA GLY A 99 -18.30 -27.55 5.98
C GLY A 99 -16.95 -27.26 6.65
N GLY A 100 -16.07 -28.25 6.74
CA GLY A 100 -14.74 -28.11 7.33
C GLY A 100 -13.72 -27.48 6.37
N ARG A 101 -12.59 -27.05 6.92
CA ARG A 101 -11.43 -26.59 6.14
C ARG A 101 -10.12 -27.17 6.67
N GLU A 102 -9.23 -27.45 5.75
CA GLU A 102 -7.84 -27.79 6.05
C GLU A 102 -6.92 -26.67 5.57
N THR A 103 -5.93 -26.30 6.38
CA THR A 103 -4.98 -25.24 6.06
C THR A 103 -3.55 -25.75 6.22
N TYR A 104 -2.69 -25.49 5.23
CA TYR A 104 -1.26 -25.80 5.30
C TYR A 104 -0.42 -24.81 4.50
N PRO A 105 0.83 -24.52 4.94
CA PRO A 105 1.71 -23.57 4.26
C PRO A 105 2.41 -24.20 3.07
N VAL A 106 2.58 -23.40 1.98
CA VAL A 106 3.36 -23.74 0.80
C VAL A 106 4.21 -22.56 0.35
N ASN A 107 5.29 -22.83 -0.38
CA ASN A 107 6.02 -21.79 -1.06
C ASN A 107 5.36 -21.43 -2.40
N ILE A 108 5.26 -20.15 -2.68
CA ILE A 108 4.71 -19.64 -3.93
C ILE A 108 5.55 -18.48 -4.46
N ASN A 109 5.55 -18.33 -5.79
CA ASN A 109 6.21 -17.24 -6.49
C ASN A 109 5.19 -16.38 -7.24
N GLY A 110 5.52 -15.10 -7.39
CA GLY A 110 4.73 -14.14 -8.15
C GLY A 110 4.26 -12.93 -7.33
N ASN A 111 4.64 -12.86 -6.04
CA ASN A 111 4.41 -11.68 -5.22
C ASN A 111 5.39 -10.58 -5.61
N TRP A 112 4.87 -9.41 -5.95
CA TRP A 112 5.66 -8.23 -6.19
C TRP A 112 4.86 -6.96 -5.89
N ASN A 113 5.58 -5.88 -5.63
CA ASN A 113 5.04 -4.56 -5.42
C ASN A 113 5.90 -3.53 -6.15
N LEU A 114 5.25 -2.59 -6.81
CA LEU A 114 5.85 -1.39 -7.37
C LEU A 114 5.17 -0.18 -6.74
N SER A 115 5.95 0.78 -6.23
CA SER A 115 5.42 2.01 -5.65
C SER A 115 6.27 3.20 -6.06
N GLY A 116 5.64 4.35 -6.18
CA GLY A 116 6.35 5.57 -6.54
C GLY A 116 5.58 6.80 -6.12
N GLY A 117 6.30 7.92 -6.05
CA GLY A 117 5.69 9.20 -5.75
C GLY A 117 6.56 10.35 -6.22
N ALA A 118 5.92 11.48 -6.41
CA ALA A 118 6.57 12.74 -6.71
C ALA A 118 5.90 13.84 -5.92
N SER A 119 6.68 14.78 -5.43
CA SER A 119 6.18 15.98 -4.79
C SER A 119 6.86 17.23 -5.35
N TRP A 120 6.09 18.27 -5.43
CA TRP A 120 6.57 19.59 -5.77
C TRP A 120 5.99 20.61 -4.81
N TRP A 121 6.84 21.48 -4.30
CA TRP A 121 6.47 22.54 -3.39
C TRP A 121 7.19 23.83 -3.76
N LYS A 122 6.47 24.95 -3.76
CA LYS A 122 7.07 26.25 -4.02
C LYS A 122 6.32 27.36 -3.27
N ARG A 123 7.09 28.33 -2.77
CA ARG A 123 6.59 29.55 -2.14
C ARG A 123 6.86 30.76 -3.03
N PHE A 124 5.86 31.65 -3.11
CA PHE A 124 5.87 32.90 -3.88
C PHE A 124 5.36 34.02 -2.96
N GLY A 125 6.24 34.62 -2.17
CA GLY A 125 5.88 35.62 -1.16
C GLY A 125 4.95 35.00 -0.09
N HIS A 126 3.72 35.48 -0.02
CA HIS A 126 2.70 34.95 0.90
C HIS A 126 1.95 33.71 0.37
N PHE A 127 2.13 33.37 -0.90
CA PHE A 127 1.55 32.16 -1.49
C PHE A 127 2.49 30.99 -1.42
N SER A 128 1.95 29.81 -1.19
CA SER A 128 2.63 28.54 -1.38
C SER A 128 1.74 27.55 -2.10
N LEU A 129 2.36 26.74 -2.94
CA LEU A 129 1.71 25.63 -3.65
C LEU A 129 2.45 24.35 -3.35
N ARG A 130 1.70 23.28 -3.12
CA ARG A 130 2.21 21.93 -2.95
C ARG A 130 1.38 20.98 -3.81
N LEU A 131 2.07 20.09 -4.51
CA LEU A 131 1.49 19.01 -5.29
C LEU A 131 2.19 17.73 -4.91
N ASP A 132 1.43 16.73 -4.52
CA ASP A 132 1.92 15.39 -4.20
C ASP A 132 1.15 14.38 -5.05
N MET A 133 1.89 13.42 -5.61
CA MET A 133 1.35 12.29 -6.34
C MET A 133 2.05 11.03 -5.87
N SER A 134 1.29 9.99 -5.61
CA SER A 134 1.84 8.68 -5.30
C SER A 134 0.97 7.58 -5.88
N GLY A 135 1.60 6.43 -6.12
CA GLY A 135 0.89 5.27 -6.60
C GLY A 135 1.60 3.99 -6.20
N ASN A 136 0.84 2.94 -6.14
CA ASN A 136 1.33 1.58 -5.95
C ASN A 136 0.58 0.61 -6.87
N HIS A 137 1.29 -0.40 -7.32
CA HIS A 137 0.73 -1.53 -8.03
C HIS A 137 1.36 -2.80 -7.50
N SER A 138 0.53 -3.77 -7.12
CA SER A 138 1.00 -5.01 -6.51
C SER A 138 0.28 -6.22 -7.08
N ASN A 139 0.98 -7.33 -7.06
CA ASN A 139 0.47 -8.64 -7.38
C ASN A 139 0.69 -9.56 -6.20
N ARG A 140 -0.39 -10.05 -5.61
CA ARG A 140 -0.38 -11.02 -4.53
C ARG A 140 -0.89 -12.35 -5.04
N VAL A 141 -0.19 -13.40 -4.74
CA VAL A 141 -0.55 -14.76 -5.13
C VAL A 141 -0.92 -15.56 -3.90
N GLY A 142 -2.05 -16.21 -3.95
CA GLY A 142 -2.53 -17.17 -2.99
C GLY A 142 -2.85 -18.51 -3.65
N MET A 143 -3.24 -19.49 -2.87
CA MET A 143 -3.78 -20.76 -3.34
C MET A 143 -5.07 -21.05 -2.59
N ILE A 144 -6.10 -21.35 -3.34
CA ILE A 144 -7.41 -21.70 -2.80
C ILE A 144 -7.93 -22.98 -3.46
N ASN A 145 -8.72 -23.72 -2.75
CA ASN A 145 -9.47 -24.84 -3.28
C ASN A 145 -10.89 -24.79 -2.73
N GLU A 146 -11.85 -24.67 -3.60
CA GLU A 146 -13.28 -24.61 -3.24
C GLU A 146 -13.88 -25.97 -2.94
N ASP A 147 -13.23 -27.05 -3.36
CA ASP A 147 -13.65 -28.42 -3.13
C ASP A 147 -12.45 -29.34 -2.90
N LYS A 148 -12.48 -30.13 -1.82
CA LYS A 148 -11.43 -31.09 -1.42
C LYS A 148 -11.12 -32.14 -2.52
N SER A 149 -12.03 -32.38 -3.43
CA SER A 149 -11.83 -33.29 -4.57
C SER A 149 -11.00 -32.68 -5.71
N LEU A 150 -10.79 -31.36 -5.70
CA LEU A 150 -10.06 -30.62 -6.74
C LEU A 150 -8.61 -30.36 -6.29
N GLN A 151 -7.75 -30.01 -7.24
CA GLN A 151 -6.41 -29.51 -6.95
C GLN A 151 -6.49 -28.02 -6.55
N PRO A 152 -5.66 -27.57 -5.61
CA PRO A 152 -5.61 -26.16 -5.25
C PRO A 152 -5.27 -25.28 -6.47
N GLU A 153 -6.07 -24.25 -6.68
CA GLU A 153 -5.89 -23.30 -7.79
C GLU A 153 -5.14 -22.04 -7.31
N LYS A 154 -4.36 -21.50 -8.22
CA LYS A 154 -3.61 -20.27 -7.98
C LYS A 154 -4.55 -19.08 -8.11
N SER A 155 -4.74 -18.35 -7.01
CA SER A 155 -5.45 -17.08 -6.98
C SER A 155 -4.46 -15.93 -7.08
N THR A 156 -4.74 -14.95 -7.92
CA THR A 156 -3.90 -13.77 -8.10
C THR A 156 -4.75 -12.52 -7.87
N THR A 157 -4.35 -11.72 -6.89
CA THR A 157 -4.98 -10.41 -6.63
C THR A 157 -4.04 -9.30 -7.08
N ARG A 158 -4.52 -8.44 -7.97
CA ARG A 158 -3.82 -7.24 -8.43
C ARG A 158 -4.48 -6.01 -7.83
N ASP A 159 -3.69 -5.26 -7.06
CA ASP A 159 -4.16 -4.02 -6.44
C ASP A 159 -3.43 -2.84 -7.06
N THR A 160 -4.18 -1.80 -7.40
CA THR A 160 -3.65 -0.53 -7.89
C THR A 160 -4.19 0.59 -7.02
N GLY A 161 -3.31 1.39 -6.44
CA GLY A 161 -3.66 2.59 -5.69
C GLY A 161 -3.01 3.82 -6.35
N LEU A 162 -3.77 4.90 -6.47
CA LEU A 162 -3.28 6.21 -6.89
C LEU A 162 -3.77 7.25 -5.90
N ASN A 163 -2.89 8.17 -5.52
CA ASN A 163 -3.23 9.31 -4.69
C ASN A 163 -2.63 10.57 -5.29
N CYS A 164 -3.44 11.60 -5.43
CA CYS A 164 -3.02 12.94 -5.86
C CYS A 164 -3.54 13.95 -4.86
N GLU A 165 -2.68 14.84 -4.40
CA GLU A 165 -3.02 15.91 -3.46
C GLU A 165 -2.49 17.25 -3.98
N ALA A 166 -3.30 18.28 -3.85
CA ALA A 166 -2.91 19.66 -4.14
C ALA A 166 -3.31 20.56 -2.98
N GLN A 167 -2.39 21.41 -2.58
CA GLN A 167 -2.61 22.41 -1.53
C GLN A 167 -2.16 23.77 -2.01
N ALA A 168 -2.99 24.78 -1.79
CA ALA A 168 -2.68 26.18 -2.02
C ALA A 168 -2.90 26.96 -0.73
N SER A 169 -1.89 27.71 -0.30
CA SER A 169 -1.93 28.50 0.92
C SER A 169 -1.63 29.95 0.63
N TYR A 170 -2.39 30.85 1.24
CA TYR A 170 -2.11 32.28 1.27
C TYR A 170 -2.02 32.74 2.72
N GLN A 171 -0.87 33.21 3.15
CA GLN A 171 -0.58 33.55 4.55
C GLN A 171 0.02 34.96 4.67
N PRO A 172 -0.81 36.03 4.58
CA PRO A 172 -0.40 37.40 4.92
C PRO A 172 -0.23 37.55 6.45
N SER A 173 0.29 38.71 6.88
CA SER A 173 0.55 38.98 8.32
C SER A 173 -0.70 39.10 9.18
N TRP A 174 -1.87 39.22 8.60
CA TRP A 174 -3.16 39.42 9.30
C TRP A 174 -4.07 38.17 9.26
N GLY A 175 -3.62 37.05 8.66
CA GLY A 175 -4.45 35.87 8.57
C GLY A 175 -3.87 34.82 7.66
N GLY A 176 -4.65 33.81 7.33
CA GLY A 176 -4.29 32.74 6.42
C GLY A 176 -5.51 32.04 5.86
N ILE A 177 -5.35 31.51 4.66
CA ILE A 177 -6.29 30.61 4.00
C ILE A 177 -5.54 29.47 3.37
N ASP A 178 -5.97 28.24 3.62
CA ASP A 178 -5.46 27.02 3.04
C ASP A 178 -6.57 26.28 2.32
N LEU A 179 -6.35 26.00 1.05
CA LEU A 179 -7.21 25.17 0.22
C LEU A 179 -6.49 23.85 -0.04
N SER A 180 -7.15 22.74 0.21
CA SER A 180 -6.62 21.42 -0.09
C SER A 180 -7.62 20.60 -0.90
N THR A 181 -7.11 19.77 -1.78
CA THR A 181 -7.90 18.76 -2.47
C THR A 181 -7.08 17.49 -2.59
N SER A 182 -7.71 16.36 -2.37
CA SER A 182 -7.09 15.07 -2.62
C SER A 182 -8.04 14.15 -3.41
N TRP A 183 -7.43 13.36 -4.27
CA TRP A 183 -8.07 12.29 -5.01
C TRP A 183 -7.36 10.99 -4.73
N ASN A 184 -8.10 10.00 -4.25
CA ASN A 184 -7.60 8.66 -4.02
C ASN A 184 -8.40 7.68 -4.89
N TYR A 185 -7.70 6.83 -5.62
CA TYR A 185 -8.26 5.75 -6.43
C TYR A 185 -7.67 4.43 -5.99
N GLN A 186 -8.53 3.47 -5.72
CA GLN A 186 -8.16 2.09 -5.43
C GLN A 186 -8.89 1.15 -6.38
N TYR A 187 -8.17 0.21 -6.95
CA TYR A 187 -8.68 -0.81 -7.84
C TYR A 187 -8.10 -2.15 -7.43
N SER A 188 -8.95 -3.17 -7.33
CA SER A 188 -8.57 -4.54 -7.02
C SER A 188 -9.24 -5.50 -7.99
N LEU A 189 -8.44 -6.41 -8.52
CA LEU A 189 -8.89 -7.49 -9.42
C LEU A 189 -8.38 -8.82 -8.88
N ASN A 190 -9.27 -9.79 -8.72
CA ASN A 190 -8.91 -11.16 -8.35
C ASN A 190 -9.17 -12.10 -9.53
N SER A 191 -8.24 -13.02 -9.80
CA SER A 191 -8.32 -13.95 -10.95
C SER A 191 -9.42 -15.01 -10.86
N LEU A 192 -9.94 -15.26 -9.65
CA LEU A 192 -11.02 -16.24 -9.41
C LEU A 192 -12.39 -15.58 -9.30
N ASN A 193 -12.42 -14.25 -9.31
CA ASN A 193 -13.66 -13.49 -9.23
C ASN A 193 -13.71 -12.50 -10.39
N ASP A 194 -14.68 -12.66 -11.28
CA ASP A 194 -14.87 -11.79 -12.44
C ASP A 194 -15.30 -10.35 -12.08
N ASN A 195 -15.58 -10.10 -10.80
CA ASN A 195 -15.95 -8.78 -10.31
C ASN A 195 -14.72 -8.02 -9.83
N ASP A 196 -14.29 -7.06 -10.63
CA ASP A 196 -13.35 -6.04 -10.18
C ASP A 196 -14.02 -5.07 -9.19
N THR A 197 -13.22 -4.57 -8.27
CA THR A 197 -13.68 -3.56 -7.32
C THR A 197 -12.86 -2.30 -7.47
N TYR A 198 -13.53 -1.15 -7.46
CA TYR A 198 -12.86 0.13 -7.42
C TYR A 198 -13.52 1.07 -6.42
N THR A 199 -12.72 1.98 -5.88
CA THR A 199 -13.19 3.05 -4.99
C THR A 199 -12.47 4.34 -5.35
N ARG A 200 -13.21 5.44 -5.35
CA ARG A 200 -12.71 6.80 -5.56
C ARG A 200 -13.13 7.66 -4.40
N TYR A 201 -12.17 8.36 -3.83
CA TYR A 201 -12.41 9.38 -2.81
C TYR A 201 -11.93 10.72 -3.31
N TYR A 202 -12.74 11.74 -3.10
CA TYR A 202 -12.38 13.13 -3.30
C TYR A 202 -12.58 13.84 -1.98
N ASN A 203 -11.59 14.58 -1.57
CA ASN A 203 -11.65 15.41 -0.39
C ASN A 203 -11.32 16.84 -0.78
N PHE A 204 -12.10 17.79 -0.27
CA PHE A 204 -11.89 19.23 -0.43
C PHE A 204 -11.89 19.86 0.95
N GLY A 205 -10.79 20.52 1.30
CA GLY A 205 -10.60 21.19 2.58
C GLY A 205 -10.41 22.69 2.39
N LEU A 206 -11.03 23.44 3.27
CA LEU A 206 -10.83 24.87 3.43
C LEU A 206 -10.53 25.15 4.89
N ASN A 207 -9.36 25.73 5.18
CA ASN A 207 -9.00 26.24 6.49
C ASN A 207 -8.72 27.73 6.37
N GLY A 208 -9.22 28.52 7.29
CA GLY A 208 -8.98 29.95 7.28
C GLY A 208 -8.89 30.54 8.69
N TYR A 209 -8.09 31.56 8.85
CA TYR A 209 -8.08 32.35 10.07
C TYR A 209 -7.79 33.82 9.76
N VAL A 210 -8.33 34.70 10.60
CA VAL A 210 -8.12 36.14 10.56
C VAL A 210 -7.76 36.62 11.95
N ASP A 211 -6.66 37.35 12.06
CA ASP A 211 -6.19 38.00 13.28
C ASP A 211 -6.57 39.48 13.26
N PHE A 212 -7.42 39.90 14.19
CA PHE A 212 -7.82 41.28 14.34
C PHE A 212 -6.86 42.07 15.25
N PRO A 213 -6.65 43.37 14.97
CA PRO A 213 -5.70 44.20 15.75
C PRO A 213 -5.98 44.30 17.25
N PHE A 214 -7.23 44.02 17.67
CA PHE A 214 -7.65 44.04 19.07
C PHE A 214 -7.53 42.68 19.78
N GLY A 215 -6.78 41.72 19.21
CA GLY A 215 -6.48 40.44 19.84
C GLY A 215 -7.53 39.35 19.66
N LEU A 216 -8.55 39.57 18.81
CA LEU A 216 -9.49 38.53 18.41
C LEU A 216 -8.95 37.73 17.21
N GLN A 217 -9.07 36.43 17.25
CA GLN A 217 -8.82 35.54 16.10
C GLN A 217 -10.10 34.81 15.74
N LEU A 218 -10.47 34.87 14.47
CA LEU A 218 -11.56 34.05 13.90
C LEU A 218 -10.92 32.91 13.10
N ARG A 219 -11.41 31.69 13.29
CA ARG A 219 -11.03 30.49 12.52
C ARG A 219 -12.25 29.83 11.89
N THR A 220 -12.05 29.26 10.71
CA THR A 220 -13.04 28.43 10.03
C THR A 220 -12.36 27.22 9.41
N ASP A 221 -13.02 26.08 9.50
CA ASP A 221 -12.63 24.82 8.91
C ASP A 221 -13.85 24.23 8.22
N ALA A 222 -13.71 23.79 6.98
CA ALA A 222 -14.76 23.10 6.26
C ALA A 222 -14.11 21.97 5.43
N THR A 223 -14.74 20.81 5.44
CA THR A 223 -14.30 19.66 4.66
C THR A 223 -15.50 19.06 3.95
N TYR A 224 -15.32 18.77 2.67
CA TYR A 224 -16.30 18.10 1.84
C TYR A 224 -15.70 16.83 1.24
N ASN A 225 -16.36 15.70 1.47
CA ASN A 225 -15.93 14.39 1.02
C ASN A 225 -16.93 13.80 0.03
N LEU A 226 -16.42 13.28 -1.07
CA LEU A 226 -17.16 12.50 -2.05
C LEU A 226 -16.55 11.11 -2.15
N ARG A 227 -17.41 10.11 -2.17
CA ARG A 227 -17.01 8.72 -2.36
C ARG A 227 -17.82 8.08 -3.45
N SER A 228 -17.17 7.32 -4.35
CA SER A 228 -17.85 6.52 -5.36
C SER A 228 -17.10 5.21 -5.59
N GLY A 229 -17.79 4.16 -6.04
CA GLY A 229 -17.15 2.88 -6.35
C GLY A 229 -18.12 1.70 -6.39
N THR A 230 -17.57 0.52 -6.62
CA THR A 230 -18.26 -0.76 -6.50
C THR A 230 -18.64 -1.01 -5.04
N ASN A 231 -19.87 -1.45 -4.76
CA ASN A 231 -20.40 -1.73 -3.41
C ASN A 231 -20.73 -0.51 -2.53
N ILE A 232 -20.83 0.67 -3.11
CA ILE A 232 -21.30 1.87 -2.40
C ILE A 232 -22.77 2.08 -2.75
N GLN A 233 -23.67 2.15 -1.77
CA GLN A 233 -25.08 2.43 -1.98
C GLN A 233 -25.27 3.92 -2.32
N LYS A 234 -26.14 4.19 -3.29
CA LYS A 234 -26.47 5.56 -3.71
C LYS A 234 -27.14 6.32 -2.56
N GLY A 235 -26.50 7.35 -2.04
CA GLY A 235 -26.98 8.15 -0.91
C GLY A 235 -26.07 8.10 0.33
N GLU A 236 -25.06 7.21 0.38
CA GLU A 236 -24.01 7.21 1.40
C GLU A 236 -22.75 7.97 0.95
N ASP A 237 -22.83 8.62 -0.22
CA ASP A 237 -21.67 9.04 -0.98
C ASP A 237 -21.16 10.46 -0.62
N ASP A 238 -21.99 11.27 0.07
CA ASP A 238 -21.70 12.67 0.35
C ASP A 238 -21.71 12.95 1.86
N GLU A 239 -20.55 13.20 2.42
CA GLU A 239 -20.42 13.60 3.82
C GLU A 239 -19.82 15.01 3.91
N ILE A 240 -20.60 15.96 4.45
CA ILE A 240 -20.12 17.31 4.75
C ILE A 240 -19.87 17.39 6.25
N LEU A 241 -18.61 17.56 6.63
CA LEU A 241 -18.20 17.79 8.02
C LEU A 241 -17.85 19.28 8.21
N TRP A 242 -18.49 19.89 9.19
CA TRP A 242 -18.31 21.32 9.57
C TRP A 242 -17.36 21.44 10.77
#